data_1b8c5a3996d495e83bba4430f4086a9e
#
_entry.id   1b8c5a3996d495e83bba4430f4086a9e
#
_cell.length_a   1.000
_cell.length_b   1.000
_cell.length_c   1.000
_cell.angle_alpha   90.00
_cell.angle_beta   90.00
_cell.angle_gamma   90.00
#
_symmetry.space_group_name_H-M   'P 1'
#
loop_
_entity.id
_entity.type
_entity.pdbx_description
1 polymer ?
#
loop_
_entity_poly.entity_id
_entity_poly.type
_entity_poly.pdbx_seq_one_letter_code
_entity_poly.pdbx_strand_id
1 'polypeptide(L)'
;MPDDSANRRLKIEAHDASRVEWSIYIPLPRGPSVSEAEVSLRLEFPENVYVPHDGWEQLQILARLSSPDEESPAPEPLTIDGLRRSALGVARRLKLLRESIPRAVLAHSINPRPIPRSLAKDVARILEESVSALAQARAALVAPRPDDPPEVSRERALVDEFLSGQLLELLTIAEETCGRMLALAEAPGHRAVAEQLREAVADAFAAELRERERKGEMLPDGDDVEALALFLDRAAQLKKHFQEVLFLEPETKMVDEALRNWVGLSGAATAFIVYFGLQALQTSAAAGLGLWTLMTVGAVAYALKDRAKELTRQWLAGKLSHLYANRVLVLREPAKFEHSRNVVLRARESMAQARIACPDLLNPGSGAVQRLVTLEYRQRARLTGLKGSSADAFERLKIVFRYDLAPILTRLDDSAKRVPVPGAGGVRFADAPRLYRVPLTLVVETPAGAERREAVIVLNRRGIARIIPESAAPPVPMEPDLELERGGGPGLLPQT
;
A
#
# COMPACT_ATOMS: atom_id res chain seq x y z
N MET A 1 -14.02 -25.28 5.36
CA MET A 1 -14.57 -23.91 5.40
C MET A 1 -14.08 -23.24 4.14
N PRO A 2 -14.95 -22.68 3.31
CA PRO A 2 -14.50 -21.97 2.11
C PRO A 2 -13.66 -20.77 2.55
N ASP A 3 -12.54 -20.59 1.89
CA ASP A 3 -11.55 -19.55 2.17
C ASP A 3 -12.15 -18.17 1.89
N ASP A 4 -12.51 -17.48 2.95
CA ASP A 4 -13.08 -16.12 2.97
C ASP A 4 -12.07 -15.03 2.51
N SER A 5 -10.90 -15.45 2.03
CA SER A 5 -9.81 -14.55 1.65
C SER A 5 -10.08 -13.79 0.33
N ALA A 6 -10.87 -14.36 -0.59
CA ALA A 6 -11.18 -13.74 -1.88
C ALA A 6 -12.14 -12.53 -1.76
N ASN A 7 -12.93 -12.47 -0.67
CA ASN A 7 -13.93 -11.41 -0.46
C ASN A 7 -13.46 -10.31 0.51
N ARG A 8 -12.24 -10.41 1.06
CA ARG A 8 -11.71 -9.43 2.00
C ARG A 8 -11.29 -8.15 1.29
N ARG A 9 -11.96 -7.05 1.63
CA ARG A 9 -11.65 -5.72 1.09
C ARG A 9 -10.37 -5.11 1.64
N LEU A 10 -9.91 -5.58 2.82
CA LEU A 10 -8.75 -5.08 3.53
C LEU A 10 -7.71 -6.19 3.78
N LYS A 11 -6.43 -5.89 3.55
CA LYS A 11 -5.31 -6.76 3.85
C LYS A 11 -4.18 -5.97 4.50
N ILE A 12 -3.59 -6.51 5.57
CA ILE A 12 -2.43 -5.95 6.26
C ILE A 12 -1.34 -7.02 6.28
N GLU A 13 -0.14 -6.70 5.79
CA GLU A 13 0.99 -7.63 5.73
C GLU A 13 2.34 -6.90 5.81
N ALA A 14 3.41 -7.64 6.12
CA ALA A 14 4.76 -7.13 5.96
C ALA A 14 5.15 -7.21 4.48
N HIS A 15 5.58 -6.10 3.90
CA HIS A 15 6.10 -6.07 2.54
C HIS A 15 7.54 -6.63 2.51
N ASP A 16 8.34 -6.21 3.47
CA ASP A 16 9.70 -6.68 3.75
C ASP A 16 10.04 -6.49 5.23
N ALA A 17 11.31 -6.55 5.58
CA ALA A 17 11.77 -6.41 6.95
C ALA A 17 11.48 -5.02 7.57
N SER A 18 11.36 -3.97 6.76
CA SER A 18 11.20 -2.59 7.23
C SER A 18 9.87 -1.94 6.86
N ARG A 19 9.13 -2.48 5.89
CA ARG A 19 7.92 -1.86 5.37
C ARG A 19 6.68 -2.68 5.68
N VAL A 20 5.69 -2.01 6.26
CA VAL A 20 4.33 -2.55 6.41
C VAL A 20 3.49 -2.13 5.20
N GLU A 21 2.73 -3.06 4.67
CA GLU A 21 1.80 -2.84 3.55
C GLU A 21 0.37 -3.08 4.01
N TRP A 22 -0.53 -2.16 3.64
CA TRP A 22 -1.95 -2.42 3.69
C TRP A 22 -2.58 -2.11 2.34
N SER A 23 -3.49 -2.96 1.93
CA SER A 23 -4.18 -2.81 0.67
C SER A 23 -5.69 -2.79 0.85
N ILE A 24 -6.33 -1.91 0.07
CA ILE A 24 -7.75 -1.63 0.11
C ILE A 24 -8.32 -1.86 -1.29
N TYR A 25 -9.49 -2.50 -1.34
CA TYR A 25 -10.24 -2.69 -2.58
C TYR A 25 -11.52 -1.87 -2.52
N ILE A 26 -11.62 -0.84 -3.34
CA ILE A 26 -12.76 0.05 -3.43
C ILE A 26 -13.50 -0.25 -4.72
N PRO A 27 -14.83 -0.51 -4.68
CA PRO A 27 -15.60 -0.70 -5.90
C PRO A 27 -15.62 0.59 -6.72
N LEU A 28 -15.42 0.47 -8.02
CA LEU A 28 -15.53 1.59 -8.95
C LEU A 28 -17.01 1.84 -9.28
N PRO A 29 -17.44 3.10 -9.32
CA PRO A 29 -18.78 3.43 -9.76
C PRO A 29 -18.94 3.14 -11.26
N ARG A 30 -20.10 2.63 -11.65
CA ARG A 30 -20.43 2.36 -13.07
C ARG A 30 -20.93 3.63 -13.75
N GLY A 31 -20.42 3.88 -14.94
CA GLY A 31 -20.83 5.03 -15.76
C GLY A 31 -20.41 6.38 -15.17
N PRO A 32 -21.15 7.47 -15.40
CA PRO A 32 -20.80 8.81 -14.96
C PRO A 32 -21.06 9.08 -13.47
N SER A 33 -21.41 8.05 -12.70
CA SER A 33 -21.69 8.17 -11.27
C SER A 33 -20.41 8.44 -10.48
N VAL A 34 -20.59 9.05 -9.29
CA VAL A 34 -19.51 9.36 -8.36
C VAL A 34 -19.75 8.59 -7.07
N SER A 35 -18.71 8.01 -6.52
CA SER A 35 -18.73 7.33 -5.24
C SER A 35 -17.74 8.01 -4.29
N GLU A 36 -18.03 7.99 -3.00
CA GLU A 36 -17.15 8.53 -1.96
C GLU A 36 -16.63 7.38 -1.09
N ALA A 37 -15.39 7.49 -0.66
CA ALA A 37 -14.77 6.56 0.26
C ALA A 37 -13.91 7.30 1.28
N GLU A 38 -13.93 6.87 2.52
CA GLU A 38 -13.05 7.39 3.57
C GLU A 38 -12.16 6.26 4.07
N VAL A 39 -10.87 6.54 4.20
CA VAL A 39 -9.87 5.63 4.73
C VAL A 39 -9.21 6.29 5.91
N SER A 40 -9.20 5.65 7.05
CA SER A 40 -8.45 6.08 8.22
C SER A 40 -7.51 4.98 8.70
N LEU A 41 -6.28 5.37 8.99
CA LEU A 41 -5.26 4.50 9.56
C LEU A 41 -4.73 5.15 10.83
N ARG A 42 -4.59 4.35 11.87
CA ARG A 42 -3.95 4.75 13.13
C ARG A 42 -2.86 3.75 13.48
N LEU A 43 -1.66 4.29 13.75
CA LEU A 43 -0.52 3.55 14.28
C LEU A 43 -0.19 4.13 15.66
N GLU A 44 -0.03 3.27 16.67
CA GLU A 44 0.23 3.67 18.04
C GLU A 44 1.62 3.18 18.50
N PHE A 45 2.54 4.10 18.64
CA PHE A 45 3.92 3.81 19.06
C PHE A 45 4.10 4.10 20.54
N PRO A 46 4.82 3.26 21.29
CA PRO A 46 5.25 3.60 22.65
C PRO A 46 6.05 4.91 22.67
N GLU A 47 5.93 5.74 23.72
CA GLU A 47 6.58 7.07 23.82
C GLU A 47 8.11 7.02 23.67
N ASN A 48 8.71 5.92 24.07
CA ASN A 48 10.16 5.69 23.96
C ASN A 48 10.61 5.36 22.52
N VAL A 49 9.69 5.25 21.57
CA VAL A 49 9.98 5.03 20.16
C VAL A 49 9.99 6.37 19.44
N TYR A 50 11.09 6.66 18.75
CA TYR A 50 11.15 7.85 17.91
C TYR A 50 10.27 7.69 16.68
N VAL A 51 9.33 8.60 16.49
CA VAL A 51 8.50 8.69 15.29
C VAL A 51 8.85 9.98 14.54
N PRO A 52 9.21 9.93 13.23
CA PRO A 52 9.50 11.13 12.46
C PRO A 52 8.30 12.09 12.44
N HIS A 53 8.57 13.39 12.52
CA HIS A 53 7.50 14.41 12.49
C HIS A 53 6.78 14.46 11.14
N ASP A 54 7.52 14.26 10.05
CA ASP A 54 6.96 14.17 8.71
C ASP A 54 6.82 12.70 8.30
N GLY A 55 5.61 12.18 8.41
CA GLY A 55 5.29 10.81 8.01
C GLY A 55 5.02 10.65 6.51
N TRP A 56 4.96 11.76 5.73
CA TRP A 56 4.68 11.70 4.31
C TRP A 56 5.81 11.09 3.50
N GLU A 57 7.06 11.31 3.90
CA GLU A 57 8.23 10.74 3.23
C GLU A 57 8.28 9.21 3.34
N GLN A 58 7.71 8.66 4.42
CA GLN A 58 7.64 7.23 4.67
C GLN A 58 6.45 6.55 3.97
N LEU A 59 5.44 7.33 3.53
CA LEU A 59 4.21 6.79 2.96
C LEU A 59 4.27 6.75 1.44
N GLN A 60 4.34 5.55 0.88
CA GLN A 60 4.19 5.28 -0.56
C GLN A 60 2.76 4.82 -0.86
N ILE A 61 2.18 5.36 -1.93
CA ILE A 61 0.85 5.00 -2.40
C ILE A 61 0.97 4.48 -3.83
N LEU A 62 0.46 3.28 -4.05
CA LEU A 62 0.35 2.65 -5.36
C LEU A 62 -1.12 2.35 -5.62
N ALA A 63 -1.60 2.71 -6.78
CA ALA A 63 -2.98 2.47 -7.16
C ALA A 63 -3.05 1.68 -8.47
N ARG A 64 -3.88 0.66 -8.49
CA ARG A 64 -4.08 -0.15 -9.70
C ARG A 64 -5.54 -0.55 -9.86
N LEU A 65 -5.95 -0.66 -11.10
CA LEU A 65 -7.23 -1.22 -11.48
C LEU A 65 -7.23 -2.74 -11.26
N SER A 66 -8.35 -3.28 -10.85
CA SER A 66 -8.53 -4.72 -10.62
C SER A 66 -9.87 -5.16 -11.17
N SER A 67 -9.84 -6.23 -11.96
CA SER A 67 -11.06 -6.92 -12.37
C SER A 67 -11.45 -7.93 -11.28
N PRO A 68 -12.74 -8.14 -10.98
CA PRO A 68 -13.18 -9.06 -9.96
C PRO A 68 -13.05 -10.53 -10.38
N ASP A 69 -13.21 -10.86 -11.64
CA ASP A 69 -13.48 -12.22 -12.03
C ASP A 69 -12.40 -12.96 -12.80
N GLU A 70 -12.41 -14.24 -12.52
CA GLU A 70 -11.57 -15.34 -12.93
C GLU A 70 -11.77 -15.74 -14.42
N GLU A 71 -12.78 -15.21 -15.08
CA GLU A 71 -13.00 -15.51 -16.50
C GLU A 71 -12.08 -14.64 -17.36
N SER A 72 -11.30 -15.30 -18.19
CA SER A 72 -10.50 -14.64 -19.21
C SER A 72 -11.40 -13.68 -19.97
N PRO A 73 -11.07 -12.38 -20.02
CA PRO A 73 -11.85 -11.46 -20.85
C PRO A 73 -11.91 -12.02 -22.27
N ALA A 74 -13.10 -11.94 -22.89
CA ALA A 74 -13.25 -12.28 -24.29
C ALA A 74 -12.14 -11.61 -25.11
N PRO A 75 -11.63 -12.21 -26.17
CA PRO A 75 -10.56 -11.66 -26.96
C PRO A 75 -10.99 -10.26 -27.46
N GLU A 76 -10.49 -9.24 -26.78
CA GLU A 76 -10.69 -7.87 -27.21
C GLU A 76 -10.01 -7.61 -28.55
N PRO A 77 -10.48 -6.62 -29.31
CA PRO A 77 -9.85 -6.27 -30.56
C PRO A 77 -8.37 -5.94 -30.34
N LEU A 78 -7.57 -6.24 -31.33
CA LEU A 78 -6.12 -6.24 -31.52
C LEU A 78 -5.37 -4.94 -31.13
N THR A 79 -5.70 -4.35 -29.99
CA THR A 79 -4.93 -3.23 -29.44
C THR A 79 -3.84 -3.78 -28.53
N ILE A 80 -2.70 -3.09 -28.44
CA ILE A 80 -1.59 -3.42 -27.54
C ILE A 80 -2.10 -3.56 -26.11
N ASP A 81 -2.97 -2.64 -25.66
CA ASP A 81 -3.53 -2.66 -24.31
C ASP A 81 -4.50 -3.83 -24.10
N GLY A 82 -5.25 -4.24 -25.13
CA GLY A 82 -6.07 -5.45 -25.11
C GLY A 82 -5.22 -6.71 -24.96
N LEU A 83 -4.12 -6.82 -25.71
CA LEU A 83 -3.16 -7.92 -25.58
C LEU A 83 -2.55 -8.00 -24.17
N ARG A 84 -2.13 -6.86 -23.62
CA ARG A 84 -1.57 -6.79 -22.26
C ARG A 84 -2.57 -7.20 -21.20
N ARG A 85 -3.81 -6.72 -21.28
CA ARG A 85 -4.89 -7.10 -20.36
C ARG A 85 -5.20 -8.59 -20.43
N SER A 86 -5.32 -9.14 -21.64
CA SER A 86 -5.55 -10.57 -21.82
C SER A 86 -4.40 -11.42 -21.28
N ALA A 87 -3.14 -11.03 -21.52
CA ALA A 87 -1.97 -11.67 -20.97
C ALA A 87 -1.96 -11.65 -19.43
N LEU A 88 -2.35 -10.53 -18.82
CA LEU A 88 -2.47 -10.43 -17.36
C LEU A 88 -3.59 -11.31 -16.81
N GLY A 89 -4.69 -11.48 -17.52
CA GLY A 89 -5.76 -12.44 -17.17
C GLY A 89 -5.24 -13.86 -17.10
N VAL A 90 -4.51 -14.31 -18.13
CA VAL A 90 -3.86 -15.64 -18.16
C VAL A 90 -2.81 -15.77 -17.04
N ALA A 91 -1.95 -14.78 -16.88
CA ALA A 91 -0.93 -14.77 -15.82
C ALA A 91 -1.57 -14.86 -14.42
N ARG A 92 -2.71 -14.20 -14.21
CA ARG A 92 -3.48 -14.29 -12.97
C ARG A 92 -4.02 -15.70 -12.74
N ARG A 93 -4.57 -16.34 -13.79
CA ARG A 93 -5.02 -17.73 -13.71
C ARG A 93 -3.89 -18.67 -13.35
N LEU A 94 -2.73 -18.56 -14.01
CA LEU A 94 -1.53 -19.34 -13.68
C LEU A 94 -1.07 -19.08 -12.24
N LYS A 95 -1.13 -17.84 -11.77
CA LYS A 95 -0.80 -17.50 -10.39
C LYS A 95 -1.75 -18.15 -9.37
N LEU A 96 -3.05 -18.16 -9.62
CA LEU A 96 -4.03 -18.81 -8.74
C LEU A 96 -3.81 -20.32 -8.68
N LEU A 97 -3.54 -20.94 -9.83
CA LEU A 97 -3.18 -22.35 -9.92
C LEU A 97 -1.89 -22.63 -9.12
N ARG A 98 -0.86 -21.81 -9.28
CA ARG A 98 0.39 -21.89 -8.51
C ARG A 98 0.16 -21.79 -7.00
N GLU A 99 -0.67 -20.84 -6.53
CA GLU A 99 -0.98 -20.64 -5.11
C GLU A 99 -1.84 -21.76 -4.52
N SER A 100 -2.54 -22.52 -5.32
CA SER A 100 -3.34 -23.66 -4.87
C SER A 100 -2.49 -24.88 -4.52
N ILE A 101 -1.29 -25.04 -5.13
CA ILE A 101 -0.38 -26.16 -4.88
C ILE A 101 0.10 -26.23 -3.41
N PRO A 102 0.69 -25.16 -2.82
CA PRO A 102 1.12 -25.18 -1.41
C PRO A 102 -0.03 -25.39 -0.42
N ARG A 103 -1.20 -24.84 -0.73
CA ARG A 103 -2.40 -24.99 0.14
C ARG A 103 -2.84 -26.44 0.21
N ALA A 104 -2.80 -27.15 -0.91
CA ALA A 104 -3.12 -28.58 -0.94
C ALA A 104 -2.15 -29.40 -0.10
N VAL A 105 -0.85 -29.04 -0.10
CA VAL A 105 0.19 -29.72 0.70
C VAL A 105 0.09 -29.38 2.18
N LEU A 106 -0.11 -28.11 2.53
CA LEU A 106 -0.22 -27.65 3.91
C LEU A 106 -1.45 -28.25 4.62
N ALA A 107 -2.57 -28.40 3.92
CA ALA A 107 -3.76 -29.04 4.45
C ALA A 107 -3.50 -30.48 4.90
N HIS A 108 -2.50 -31.15 4.32
CA HIS A 108 -2.08 -32.53 4.66
C HIS A 108 -0.97 -32.58 5.72
N SER A 109 -0.14 -31.52 5.84
CA SER A 109 0.95 -31.45 6.82
C SER A 109 0.46 -31.32 8.27
N ILE A 110 -0.75 -30.78 8.47
CA ILE A 110 -1.36 -30.62 9.80
C ILE A 110 -1.84 -31.96 10.36
N ASN A 111 -2.04 -32.96 9.50
CA ASN A 111 -2.48 -34.31 9.91
C ASN A 111 -1.53 -35.30 9.24
N PRO A 112 -0.53 -35.87 9.96
CA PRO A 112 0.45 -36.78 9.38
C PRO A 112 -0.21 -38.11 9.02
N ARG A 113 -1.01 -38.11 7.98
CA ARG A 113 -1.50 -39.31 7.29
C ARG A 113 -0.63 -39.53 6.06
N PRO A 114 -0.42 -40.78 5.61
CA PRO A 114 0.30 -41.05 4.38
C PRO A 114 -0.29 -40.19 3.26
N ILE A 115 0.58 -39.57 2.44
CA ILE A 115 0.18 -38.62 1.38
C ILE A 115 -0.92 -39.27 0.54
N PRO A 116 -2.14 -38.76 0.54
CA PRO A 116 -3.20 -39.41 -0.19
C PRO A 116 -2.90 -39.33 -1.69
N ARG A 117 -3.20 -40.39 -2.41
CA ARG A 117 -3.18 -40.39 -3.89
C ARG A 117 -4.00 -39.23 -4.49
N SER A 118 -4.96 -38.68 -3.73
CA SER A 118 -5.74 -37.51 -4.12
C SER A 118 -4.88 -36.24 -4.28
N LEU A 119 -3.89 -36.01 -3.38
CA LEU A 119 -3.02 -34.84 -3.46
C LEU A 119 -2.16 -34.84 -4.73
N ALA A 120 -1.56 -35.98 -5.06
CA ALA A 120 -0.78 -36.09 -6.28
C ALA A 120 -1.64 -35.89 -7.53
N LYS A 121 -2.88 -36.37 -7.52
CA LYS A 121 -3.85 -36.14 -8.60
C LYS A 121 -4.23 -34.66 -8.70
N ASP A 122 -4.40 -33.97 -7.58
CA ASP A 122 -4.73 -32.54 -7.57
C ASP A 122 -3.59 -31.71 -8.15
N VAL A 123 -2.34 -32.02 -7.79
CA VAL A 123 -1.16 -31.34 -8.33
C VAL A 123 -0.98 -31.65 -9.82
N ALA A 124 -1.18 -32.91 -10.24
CA ALA A 124 -1.15 -33.30 -11.65
C ALA A 124 -2.19 -32.56 -12.47
N ARG A 125 -3.43 -32.47 -11.97
CA ARG A 125 -4.50 -31.69 -12.61
C ARG A 125 -4.14 -30.21 -12.74
N ILE A 126 -3.60 -29.59 -11.70
CA ILE A 126 -3.18 -28.18 -11.73
C ILE A 126 -2.08 -27.99 -12.78
N LEU A 127 -1.12 -28.92 -12.89
CA LEU A 127 -0.07 -28.86 -13.90
C LEU A 127 -0.67 -28.94 -15.32
N GLU A 128 -1.54 -29.91 -15.57
CA GLU A 128 -2.22 -30.09 -16.86
C GLU A 128 -3.06 -28.87 -17.24
N GLU A 129 -3.85 -28.33 -16.32
CA GLU A 129 -4.62 -27.10 -16.51
C GLU A 129 -3.71 -25.90 -16.84
N SER A 130 -2.54 -25.81 -16.21
CA SER A 130 -1.59 -24.71 -16.42
C SER A 130 -0.95 -24.76 -17.80
N VAL A 131 -0.49 -25.94 -18.21
CA VAL A 131 0.09 -26.17 -19.55
C VAL A 131 -0.97 -25.94 -20.63
N SER A 132 -2.19 -26.44 -20.42
CA SER A 132 -3.31 -26.22 -21.34
C SER A 132 -3.68 -24.74 -21.45
N ALA A 133 -3.75 -24.02 -20.33
CA ALA A 133 -4.03 -22.59 -20.32
C ALA A 133 -2.98 -21.77 -21.09
N LEU A 134 -1.68 -22.13 -20.96
CA LEU A 134 -0.62 -21.49 -21.75
C LEU A 134 -0.75 -21.82 -23.24
N ALA A 135 -1.01 -23.06 -23.60
CA ALA A 135 -1.19 -23.46 -25.00
C ALA A 135 -2.37 -22.71 -25.66
N GLN A 136 -3.50 -22.61 -24.96
CA GLN A 136 -4.65 -21.81 -25.40
C GLN A 136 -4.32 -20.33 -25.56
N ALA A 137 -3.59 -19.76 -24.58
CA ALA A 137 -3.17 -18.36 -24.64
C ALA A 137 -2.22 -18.11 -25.82
N ARG A 138 -1.27 -19.02 -26.08
CA ARG A 138 -0.39 -18.95 -27.26
C ARG A 138 -1.19 -18.97 -28.57
N ALA A 139 -2.15 -19.86 -28.70
CA ALA A 139 -3.00 -19.93 -29.88
C ALA A 139 -3.84 -18.65 -30.09
N ALA A 140 -4.36 -18.06 -29.01
CA ALA A 140 -5.24 -16.90 -29.08
C ALA A 140 -4.49 -15.56 -29.19
N LEU A 141 -3.42 -15.38 -28.40
CA LEU A 141 -2.76 -14.10 -28.20
C LEU A 141 -1.43 -13.96 -28.94
N VAL A 142 -0.68 -15.07 -29.09
CA VAL A 142 0.70 -15.05 -29.60
C VAL A 142 0.76 -15.38 -31.08
N ALA A 143 -0.15 -16.18 -31.59
CA ALA A 143 -0.17 -16.57 -33.00
C ALA A 143 -0.11 -15.35 -33.94
N PRO A 144 0.89 -15.28 -34.85
CA PRO A 144 1.05 -14.14 -35.74
C PRO A 144 -0.15 -14.01 -36.68
N ARG A 145 -0.57 -12.77 -36.94
CA ARG A 145 -1.63 -12.45 -37.89
C ARG A 145 -1.05 -11.65 -39.04
N PRO A 146 -1.43 -11.94 -40.28
CA PRO A 146 -0.86 -11.29 -41.46
C PRO A 146 -1.00 -9.77 -41.48
N ASP A 147 -2.05 -9.25 -40.84
CA ASP A 147 -2.39 -7.84 -40.85
C ASP A 147 -1.93 -7.08 -39.59
N ASP A 148 -1.14 -7.74 -38.71
CA ASP A 148 -0.68 -7.10 -37.48
C ASP A 148 0.38 -6.00 -37.79
N PRO A 149 0.20 -4.81 -37.24
CA PRO A 149 1.26 -3.80 -37.26
C PRO A 149 2.54 -4.32 -36.58
N PRO A 150 3.74 -3.84 -36.96
CA PRO A 150 5.01 -4.30 -36.38
C PRO A 150 5.08 -4.17 -34.85
N GLU A 151 4.40 -3.16 -34.29
CA GLU A 151 4.33 -2.92 -32.84
C GLU A 151 3.51 -4.01 -32.12
N VAL A 152 2.39 -4.40 -32.73
CA VAL A 152 1.53 -5.47 -32.22
C VAL A 152 2.24 -6.82 -32.29
N SER A 153 2.98 -7.09 -33.37
CA SER A 153 3.77 -8.30 -33.50
C SER A 153 4.87 -8.40 -32.45
N ARG A 154 5.56 -7.28 -32.15
CA ARG A 154 6.53 -7.21 -31.04
C ARG A 154 5.87 -7.46 -29.68
N GLU A 155 4.71 -6.85 -29.44
CA GLU A 155 3.98 -7.05 -28.19
C GLU A 155 3.54 -8.51 -28.00
N ARG A 156 3.13 -9.21 -29.08
CA ARG A 156 2.83 -10.66 -29.02
C ARG A 156 4.04 -11.50 -28.58
N ALA A 157 5.24 -11.17 -29.07
CA ALA A 157 6.46 -11.84 -28.63
C ALA A 157 6.72 -11.61 -27.15
N LEU A 158 6.52 -10.37 -26.66
CA LEU A 158 6.64 -10.06 -25.21
C LEU A 158 5.60 -10.79 -24.37
N VAL A 159 4.35 -10.91 -24.88
CA VAL A 159 3.27 -11.70 -24.23
C VAL A 159 3.72 -13.13 -24.03
N ASP A 160 4.29 -13.75 -25.06
CA ASP A 160 4.74 -15.14 -24.98
C ASP A 160 5.84 -15.32 -23.94
N GLU A 161 6.89 -14.49 -24.01
CA GLU A 161 8.01 -14.51 -23.05
C GLU A 161 7.52 -14.29 -21.60
N PHE A 162 6.55 -13.40 -21.40
CA PHE A 162 5.95 -13.12 -20.08
C PHE A 162 5.17 -14.33 -19.54
N LEU A 163 4.28 -14.91 -20.36
CA LEU A 163 3.46 -16.07 -19.97
C LEU A 163 4.30 -17.31 -19.74
N SER A 164 5.33 -17.52 -20.57
CA SER A 164 6.36 -18.54 -20.38
C SER A 164 7.02 -18.40 -19.00
N GLY A 165 7.45 -17.19 -18.63
CA GLY A 165 8.00 -16.92 -17.31
C GLY A 165 7.04 -17.27 -16.17
N GLN A 166 5.73 -17.00 -16.32
CA GLN A 166 4.73 -17.37 -15.31
C GLN A 166 4.54 -18.89 -15.19
N LEU A 167 4.65 -19.63 -16.30
CA LEU A 167 4.65 -21.09 -16.25
C LEU A 167 5.90 -21.63 -15.54
N LEU A 168 7.09 -21.11 -15.85
CA LEU A 168 8.33 -21.54 -15.18
C LEU A 168 8.26 -21.31 -13.65
N GLU A 169 7.70 -20.18 -13.18
CA GLU A 169 7.46 -19.97 -11.75
C GLU A 169 6.53 -21.01 -11.13
N LEU A 170 5.49 -21.44 -11.87
CA LEU A 170 4.57 -22.48 -11.41
C LEU A 170 5.28 -23.84 -11.35
N LEU A 171 6.05 -24.20 -12.38
CA LEU A 171 6.80 -25.45 -12.42
C LEU A 171 7.84 -25.55 -11.31
N THR A 172 8.48 -24.43 -10.94
CA THR A 172 9.39 -24.36 -9.79
C THR A 172 8.70 -24.75 -8.48
N ILE A 173 7.52 -24.18 -8.21
CA ILE A 173 6.73 -24.52 -7.02
C ILE A 173 6.24 -25.99 -7.07
N ALA A 174 5.87 -26.46 -8.25
CA ALA A 174 5.47 -27.86 -8.42
C ALA A 174 6.63 -28.82 -8.11
N GLU A 175 7.85 -28.55 -8.59
CA GLU A 175 9.06 -29.35 -8.31
C GLU A 175 9.42 -29.34 -6.82
N GLU A 176 9.42 -28.16 -6.16
CA GLU A 176 9.63 -28.08 -4.72
C GLU A 176 8.59 -28.90 -3.94
N THR A 177 7.36 -28.89 -4.42
CA THR A 177 6.27 -29.65 -3.81
C THR A 177 6.48 -31.15 -3.97
N CYS A 178 6.87 -31.60 -5.17
CA CYS A 178 7.23 -33.01 -5.42
C CYS A 178 8.38 -33.45 -4.52
N GLY A 179 9.42 -32.61 -4.37
CA GLY A 179 10.54 -32.88 -3.46
C GLY A 179 10.08 -33.07 -2.01
N ARG A 180 9.18 -32.24 -1.52
CA ARG A 180 8.59 -32.39 -0.18
C ARG A 180 7.73 -33.66 -0.06
N MET A 181 6.94 -33.96 -1.09
CA MET A 181 6.14 -35.18 -1.12
C MET A 181 7.01 -36.44 -1.07
N LEU A 182 8.12 -36.44 -1.79
CA LEU A 182 9.09 -37.54 -1.76
C LEU A 182 9.76 -37.72 -0.39
N ALA A 183 10.11 -36.59 0.26
CA ALA A 183 10.68 -36.61 1.61
C ALA A 183 9.72 -37.13 2.68
N LEU A 184 8.39 -36.97 2.49
CA LEU A 184 7.35 -37.41 3.40
C LEU A 184 6.76 -38.79 3.05
N ALA A 185 7.14 -39.38 1.90
CA ALA A 185 6.60 -40.64 1.42
C ALA A 185 7.22 -41.84 2.15
N GLU A 186 6.52 -42.40 3.16
CA GLU A 186 6.94 -43.59 3.90
C GLU A 186 6.63 -44.88 3.15
N ALA A 187 5.57 -44.93 2.34
CA ALA A 187 5.13 -46.13 1.63
C ALA A 187 5.59 -46.12 0.17
N PRO A 188 6.07 -47.31 -0.36
CA PRO A 188 6.56 -47.40 -1.73
C PRO A 188 5.59 -46.93 -2.80
N GLY A 189 4.29 -47.21 -2.62
CA GLY A 189 3.24 -46.78 -3.55
C GLY A 189 2.99 -45.25 -3.59
N HIS A 190 3.26 -44.52 -2.50
CA HIS A 190 3.18 -43.08 -2.45
C HIS A 190 4.42 -42.45 -3.11
N ARG A 191 5.56 -43.06 -2.91
CA ARG A 191 6.81 -42.63 -3.51
C ARG A 191 6.76 -42.74 -5.03
N ALA A 192 6.28 -43.86 -5.56
CA ALA A 192 6.11 -44.02 -6.99
C ALA A 192 5.19 -42.95 -7.63
N VAL A 193 4.10 -42.59 -6.99
CA VAL A 193 3.19 -41.53 -7.49
C VAL A 193 3.87 -40.16 -7.46
N ALA A 194 4.63 -39.86 -6.41
CA ALA A 194 5.37 -38.60 -6.34
C ALA A 194 6.52 -38.52 -7.36
N GLU A 195 7.19 -39.64 -7.64
CA GLU A 195 8.20 -39.77 -8.69
C GLU A 195 7.61 -39.57 -10.09
N GLN A 196 6.47 -40.19 -10.40
CA GLN A 196 5.74 -39.96 -11.66
C GLN A 196 5.34 -38.51 -11.85
N LEU A 197 4.83 -37.85 -10.80
CA LEU A 197 4.48 -36.44 -10.86
C LEU A 197 5.71 -35.57 -11.11
N ARG A 198 6.82 -35.86 -10.45
CA ARG A 198 8.07 -35.15 -10.63
C ARG A 198 8.63 -35.31 -12.06
N GLU A 199 8.52 -36.49 -12.64
CA GLU A 199 8.87 -36.74 -14.04
C GLU A 199 8.00 -35.88 -14.98
N ALA A 200 6.67 -35.82 -14.76
CA ALA A 200 5.80 -34.99 -15.55
C ALA A 200 6.11 -33.47 -15.44
N VAL A 201 6.50 -33.00 -14.24
CA VAL A 201 6.96 -31.62 -14.04
C VAL A 201 8.27 -31.37 -14.81
N ALA A 202 9.23 -32.30 -14.74
CA ALA A 202 10.51 -32.20 -15.45
C ALA A 202 10.31 -32.19 -16.97
N ASP A 203 9.40 -33.00 -17.48
CA ASP A 203 9.06 -33.04 -18.92
C ASP A 203 8.46 -31.75 -19.39
N ALA A 204 7.49 -31.19 -18.61
CA ALA A 204 6.87 -29.90 -18.91
C ALA A 204 7.90 -28.76 -18.88
N PHE A 205 8.82 -28.78 -17.91
CA PHE A 205 9.90 -27.80 -17.80
C PHE A 205 10.84 -27.89 -19.00
N ALA A 206 11.29 -29.10 -19.37
CA ALA A 206 12.17 -29.34 -20.53
C ALA A 206 11.48 -28.93 -21.84
N ALA A 207 10.19 -29.17 -21.99
CA ALA A 207 9.43 -28.75 -23.15
C ALA A 207 9.37 -27.21 -23.26
N GLU A 208 9.14 -26.51 -22.16
CA GLU A 208 9.09 -25.05 -22.15
C GLU A 208 10.47 -24.42 -22.42
N LEU A 209 11.56 -24.98 -21.86
CA LEU A 209 12.92 -24.51 -22.15
C LEU A 209 13.28 -24.67 -23.63
N ARG A 210 12.93 -25.78 -24.24
CA ARG A 210 13.14 -26.01 -25.69
C ARG A 210 12.36 -24.99 -26.53
N GLU A 211 11.14 -24.64 -26.12
CA GLU A 211 10.35 -23.65 -26.83
C GLU A 211 10.96 -22.25 -26.71
N ARG A 212 11.48 -21.88 -25.53
CA ARG A 212 12.22 -20.62 -25.32
C ARG A 212 13.50 -20.56 -26.17
N GLU A 213 14.26 -21.65 -26.18
CA GLU A 213 15.47 -21.75 -26.99
C GLU A 213 15.18 -21.59 -28.50
N ARG A 214 14.12 -22.25 -28.98
CA ARG A 214 13.65 -22.13 -30.37
C ARG A 214 13.30 -20.69 -30.75
N LYS A 215 12.80 -19.89 -29.81
CA LYS A 215 12.42 -18.48 -29.99
C LYS A 215 13.58 -17.52 -29.75
N GLY A 216 14.71 -17.98 -29.26
CA GLY A 216 15.84 -17.14 -28.88
C GLY A 216 15.58 -16.31 -27.62
N GLU A 217 14.67 -16.76 -26.75
CA GLU A 217 14.42 -16.15 -25.46
C GLU A 217 15.51 -16.52 -24.45
N MET A 218 15.69 -15.67 -23.44
CA MET A 218 16.68 -15.91 -22.39
C MET A 218 16.34 -17.16 -21.58
N LEU A 219 17.35 -18.03 -21.41
CA LEU A 219 17.26 -19.23 -20.58
C LEU A 219 17.88 -19.00 -19.20
N PRO A 220 17.36 -19.61 -18.13
CA PRO A 220 18.03 -19.61 -16.84
C PRO A 220 19.27 -20.52 -16.90
N ASP A 221 20.43 -19.99 -16.63
CA ASP A 221 21.70 -20.75 -16.52
C ASP A 221 22.08 -20.84 -15.03
N GLY A 222 22.02 -22.07 -14.48
CA GLY A 222 22.34 -22.33 -13.08
C GLY A 222 23.82 -22.28 -12.74
N ASP A 223 24.69 -22.39 -13.74
CA ASP A 223 26.14 -22.38 -13.57
C ASP A 223 26.72 -20.96 -13.64
N ASP A 224 25.97 -20.00 -14.20
CA ASP A 224 26.36 -18.60 -14.30
C ASP A 224 25.41 -17.71 -13.47
N VAL A 225 25.93 -17.21 -12.35
CA VAL A 225 25.18 -16.33 -11.42
C VAL A 225 24.78 -15.01 -12.08
N GLU A 226 25.60 -14.48 -12.99
CA GLU A 226 25.33 -13.23 -13.70
C GLU A 226 24.22 -13.44 -14.74
N ALA A 227 24.27 -14.53 -15.51
CA ALA A 227 23.21 -14.91 -16.44
C ALA A 227 21.87 -15.14 -15.71
N LEU A 228 21.91 -15.78 -14.53
CA LEU A 228 20.72 -15.98 -13.71
C LEU A 228 20.15 -14.64 -13.19
N ALA A 229 21.00 -13.71 -12.78
CA ALA A 229 20.58 -12.38 -12.36
C ALA A 229 19.92 -11.59 -13.51
N LEU A 230 20.48 -11.66 -14.71
CA LEU A 230 19.92 -11.04 -15.92
C LEU A 230 18.56 -11.65 -16.28
N PHE A 231 18.41 -12.98 -16.15
CA PHE A 231 17.13 -13.65 -16.37
C PHE A 231 16.05 -13.14 -15.40
N LEU A 232 16.39 -13.00 -14.11
CA LEU A 232 15.46 -12.47 -13.11
C LEU A 232 15.11 -10.99 -13.37
N ASP A 233 16.09 -10.19 -13.76
CA ASP A 233 15.85 -8.77 -14.12
C ASP A 233 14.93 -8.67 -15.34
N ARG A 234 15.17 -9.49 -16.37
CA ARG A 234 14.29 -9.57 -17.54
C ARG A 234 12.86 -9.95 -17.17
N ALA A 235 12.68 -10.94 -16.31
CA ALA A 235 11.37 -11.36 -15.81
C ALA A 235 10.67 -10.22 -15.04
N ALA A 236 11.42 -9.47 -14.21
CA ALA A 236 10.91 -8.32 -13.48
C ALA A 236 10.50 -7.16 -14.42
N GLN A 237 11.30 -6.89 -15.46
CA GLN A 237 10.98 -5.89 -16.49
C GLN A 237 9.71 -6.24 -17.26
N LEU A 238 9.56 -7.49 -17.70
CA LEU A 238 8.34 -7.96 -18.36
C LEU A 238 7.12 -7.83 -17.46
N LYS A 239 7.24 -8.26 -16.21
CA LYS A 239 6.15 -8.11 -15.24
C LYS A 239 5.74 -6.64 -15.07
N LYS A 240 6.70 -5.72 -14.96
CA LYS A 240 6.44 -4.29 -14.87
C LYS A 240 5.76 -3.77 -16.14
N HIS A 241 6.26 -4.14 -17.32
CA HIS A 241 5.72 -3.76 -18.62
C HIS A 241 4.24 -4.13 -18.78
N PHE A 242 3.87 -5.38 -18.45
CA PHE A 242 2.48 -5.81 -18.52
C PHE A 242 1.61 -5.18 -17.44
N GLN A 243 2.12 -5.03 -16.22
CA GLN A 243 1.38 -4.42 -15.12
C GLN A 243 1.15 -2.91 -15.29
N GLU A 244 1.95 -2.23 -16.11
CA GLU A 244 1.84 -0.79 -16.35
C GLU A 244 0.43 -0.36 -16.79
N VAL A 245 -0.26 -1.22 -17.55
CA VAL A 245 -1.66 -1.00 -17.98
C VAL A 245 -2.65 -0.92 -16.82
N LEU A 246 -2.33 -1.53 -15.69
CA LEU A 246 -3.20 -1.54 -14.50
C LEU A 246 -2.92 -0.38 -13.56
N PHE A 247 -1.72 0.21 -13.61
CA PHE A 247 -1.33 1.25 -12.67
C PHE A 247 -1.90 2.60 -13.07
N LEU A 248 -2.49 3.27 -12.10
CA LEU A 248 -2.90 4.65 -12.24
C LEU A 248 -1.72 5.57 -11.93
N GLU A 249 -1.63 6.68 -12.64
CA GLU A 249 -0.62 7.70 -12.40
C GLU A 249 -1.00 8.54 -11.18
N PRO A 250 -0.22 8.51 -10.08
CA PRO A 250 -0.47 9.33 -8.93
C PRO A 250 0.12 10.74 -9.13
N GLU A 251 -0.70 11.75 -9.05
CA GLU A 251 -0.31 13.15 -8.97
C GLU A 251 -0.58 13.65 -7.56
N THR A 252 0.47 14.01 -6.81
CA THR A 252 0.34 14.53 -5.46
C THR A 252 0.68 16.01 -5.41
N LYS A 253 -0.17 16.80 -4.74
CA LYS A 253 0.06 18.23 -4.52
C LYS A 253 -0.04 18.53 -3.03
N MET A 254 1.02 19.09 -2.46
CA MET A 254 0.98 19.60 -1.10
C MET A 254 0.16 20.87 -1.06
N VAL A 255 -0.81 20.91 -0.17
CA VAL A 255 -1.74 22.05 -0.05
C VAL A 255 -1.10 23.18 0.75
N ASP A 256 -0.12 22.88 1.58
CA ASP A 256 0.56 23.86 2.44
C ASP A 256 1.16 25.04 1.68
N GLU A 257 1.63 24.84 0.46
CA GLU A 257 2.21 25.89 -0.36
C GLU A 257 1.14 26.87 -0.86
N ALA A 258 0.02 26.36 -1.37
CA ALA A 258 -1.11 27.17 -1.77
C ALA A 258 -1.72 27.91 -0.56
N LEU A 259 -1.81 27.22 0.58
CA LEU A 259 -2.34 27.79 1.82
C LEU A 259 -1.44 28.92 2.34
N ARG A 260 -0.11 28.73 2.35
CA ARG A 260 0.85 29.80 2.71
C ARG A 260 0.71 31.02 1.83
N ASN A 261 0.47 30.84 0.55
CA ASN A 261 0.26 31.95 -0.40
C ASN A 261 -1.04 32.70 -0.08
N TRP A 262 -2.14 32.00 0.21
CA TRP A 262 -3.41 32.60 0.61
C TRP A 262 -3.33 33.29 1.97
N VAL A 263 -2.66 32.70 2.94
CA VAL A 263 -2.40 33.30 4.26
C VAL A 263 -1.51 34.54 4.10
N GLY A 264 -0.51 34.48 3.22
CA GLY A 264 0.33 35.62 2.89
C GLY A 264 -0.45 36.76 2.25
N LEU A 265 -1.32 36.45 1.28
CA LEU A 265 -2.15 37.42 0.59
C LEU A 265 -3.19 38.07 1.52
N SER A 266 -3.86 37.27 2.35
CA SER A 266 -4.84 37.78 3.33
C SER A 266 -4.18 38.67 4.38
N GLY A 267 -2.98 38.30 4.87
CA GLY A 267 -2.19 39.16 5.75
C GLY A 267 -1.80 40.48 5.10
N ALA A 268 -1.43 40.46 3.81
CA ALA A 268 -1.12 41.68 3.06
C ALA A 268 -2.36 42.56 2.84
N ALA A 269 -3.52 41.96 2.53
CA ALA A 269 -4.78 42.67 2.38
C ALA A 269 -5.23 43.35 3.70
N THR A 270 -5.13 42.63 4.83
CA THR A 270 -5.40 43.18 6.14
C THR A 270 -4.50 44.36 6.49
N ALA A 271 -3.20 44.20 6.24
CA ALA A 271 -2.23 45.28 6.44
C ALA A 271 -2.53 46.51 5.59
N PHE A 272 -3.00 46.33 4.36
CA PHE A 272 -3.40 47.39 3.46
C PHE A 272 -4.63 48.13 4.00
N ILE A 273 -5.66 47.39 4.42
CA ILE A 273 -6.90 48.00 5.00
C ILE A 273 -6.58 48.79 6.26
N VAL A 274 -5.74 48.22 7.16
CA VAL A 274 -5.35 48.92 8.40
C VAL A 274 -4.54 50.19 8.08
N TYR A 275 -3.61 50.08 7.12
CA TYR A 275 -2.79 51.24 6.71
C TYR A 275 -3.67 52.36 6.14
N PHE A 276 -4.54 52.05 5.19
CA PHE A 276 -5.43 53.06 4.59
C PHE A 276 -6.43 53.64 5.59
N GLY A 277 -6.95 52.82 6.51
CA GLY A 277 -7.84 53.31 7.59
C GLY A 277 -7.13 54.30 8.51
N LEU A 278 -5.88 54.00 8.90
CA LEU A 278 -5.07 54.87 9.72
C LEU A 278 -4.65 56.17 8.96
N GLN A 279 -4.35 56.05 7.67
CA GLN A 279 -4.02 57.22 6.84
C GLN A 279 -5.22 58.13 6.62
N ALA A 280 -6.42 57.57 6.46
CA ALA A 280 -7.66 58.36 6.38
C ALA A 280 -7.95 59.12 7.70
N LEU A 281 -7.70 58.48 8.84
CA LEU A 281 -7.78 59.12 10.16
C LEU A 281 -6.71 60.21 10.32
N GLN A 282 -5.51 60.01 9.84
CA GLN A 282 -4.44 61.03 9.88
C GLN A 282 -4.79 62.24 9.02
N THR A 283 -5.30 62.04 7.80
CA THR A 283 -5.70 63.16 6.93
C THR A 283 -6.84 63.99 7.48
N SER A 284 -7.79 63.34 8.20
CA SER A 284 -8.90 64.05 8.86
C SER A 284 -8.46 64.81 10.13
N ALA A 285 -7.39 64.33 10.82
CA ALA A 285 -6.87 64.96 12.04
C ALA A 285 -5.73 65.97 11.79
N ALA A 286 -5.16 66.01 10.55
CA ALA A 286 -3.96 66.78 10.24
C ALA A 286 -4.13 68.32 10.31
N ALA A 287 -5.33 68.83 10.32
CA ALA A 287 -5.61 70.27 10.31
C ALA A 287 -5.11 71.06 11.54
N GLY A 288 -4.49 70.39 12.55
CA GLY A 288 -4.04 71.06 13.78
C GLY A 288 -2.76 70.43 14.38
N LEU A 289 -2.12 69.47 13.74
CA LEU A 289 -1.00 68.72 14.34
C LEU A 289 0.37 69.21 13.75
N GLY A 290 1.32 69.44 14.65
CA GLY A 290 2.69 69.77 14.27
C GLY A 290 3.41 68.60 13.58
N LEU A 291 4.47 68.87 12.78
CA LEU A 291 5.24 67.91 11.99
C LEU A 291 5.71 66.71 12.79
N TRP A 292 6.18 66.89 14.03
CA TRP A 292 6.68 65.81 14.89
C TRP A 292 5.56 64.86 15.34
N THR A 293 4.40 65.36 15.57
CA THR A 293 3.20 64.55 15.94
C THR A 293 2.79 63.70 14.75
N LEU A 294 2.79 64.28 13.56
CA LEU A 294 2.45 63.60 12.30
C LEU A 294 3.47 62.43 12.02
N MET A 295 4.77 62.68 12.22
CA MET A 295 5.80 61.64 12.07
C MET A 295 5.64 60.49 13.09
N THR A 296 5.35 60.84 14.34
CA THR A 296 5.15 59.82 15.40
C THR A 296 3.91 58.97 15.13
N VAL A 297 2.81 59.59 14.76
CA VAL A 297 1.55 58.90 14.40
C VAL A 297 1.78 58.01 13.15
N GLY A 298 2.54 58.50 12.16
CA GLY A 298 2.93 57.72 10.99
C GLY A 298 3.77 56.46 11.31
N ALA A 299 4.75 56.62 12.22
CA ALA A 299 5.58 55.50 12.69
C ALA A 299 4.73 54.47 13.46
N VAL A 300 3.82 54.89 14.33
CA VAL A 300 2.91 54.00 15.04
C VAL A 300 1.94 53.31 14.08
N ALA A 301 1.38 54.02 13.11
CA ALA A 301 0.55 53.40 12.05
C ALA A 301 1.26 52.35 11.26
N TYR A 302 2.54 52.58 10.92
CA TYR A 302 3.38 51.60 10.22
C TYR A 302 3.64 50.35 11.09
N ALA A 303 3.98 50.51 12.36
CA ALA A 303 4.16 49.44 13.30
C ALA A 303 2.88 48.61 13.52
N LEU A 304 1.73 49.27 13.61
CA LEU A 304 0.41 48.62 13.73
C LEU A 304 0.07 47.81 12.47
N LYS A 305 0.38 48.33 11.30
CA LYS A 305 0.20 47.59 10.01
C LYS A 305 0.99 46.29 10.01
N ASP A 306 2.26 46.31 10.40
CA ASP A 306 3.08 45.11 10.40
C ASP A 306 2.64 44.13 11.49
N ARG A 307 2.21 44.59 12.63
CA ARG A 307 1.63 43.73 13.66
C ARG A 307 0.33 43.09 13.23
N ALA A 308 -0.57 43.87 12.61
CA ALA A 308 -1.84 43.36 12.07
C ALA A 308 -1.61 42.27 11.01
N LYS A 309 -0.62 42.48 10.12
CA LYS A 309 -0.20 41.48 9.14
C LYS A 309 0.23 40.17 9.79
N GLU A 310 1.12 40.26 10.78
CA GLU A 310 1.67 39.08 11.44
C GLU A 310 0.63 38.35 12.28
N LEU A 311 -0.21 39.07 13.05
CA LEU A 311 -1.29 38.49 13.83
C LEU A 311 -2.31 37.77 12.94
N THR A 312 -2.72 38.40 11.82
CA THR A 312 -3.62 37.77 10.86
C THR A 312 -3.03 36.53 10.27
N ARG A 313 -1.74 36.57 9.93
CA ARG A 313 -1.01 35.44 9.37
C ARG A 313 -0.93 34.27 10.36
N GLN A 314 -0.59 34.54 11.62
CA GLN A 314 -0.50 33.52 12.68
C GLN A 314 -1.88 32.93 13.00
N TRP A 315 -2.88 33.78 13.15
CA TRP A 315 -4.26 33.35 13.45
C TRP A 315 -4.85 32.50 12.32
N LEU A 316 -4.63 32.92 11.06
CA LEU A 316 -5.13 32.21 9.89
C LEU A 316 -4.39 30.89 9.70
N ALA A 317 -3.06 30.88 9.86
CA ALA A 317 -2.27 29.68 9.78
C ALA A 317 -2.68 28.64 10.83
N GLY A 318 -2.93 29.07 12.07
CA GLY A 318 -3.41 28.20 13.14
C GLY A 318 -4.80 27.60 12.90
N LYS A 319 -5.75 28.39 12.36
CA LYS A 319 -7.11 27.89 12.07
C LYS A 319 -7.19 27.07 10.79
N LEU A 320 -6.46 27.43 9.73
CA LEU A 320 -6.55 26.77 8.45
C LEU A 320 -5.81 25.42 8.42
N SER A 321 -4.75 25.26 9.22
CA SER A 321 -4.04 23.98 9.34
C SER A 321 -4.94 22.82 9.81
N HIS A 322 -5.99 23.13 10.60
CA HIS A 322 -6.96 22.14 11.09
C HIS A 322 -8.12 21.87 10.11
N LEU A 323 -8.36 22.78 9.17
CA LEU A 323 -9.51 22.71 8.25
C LEU A 323 -9.16 22.14 6.88
N TYR A 324 -7.89 22.16 6.50
CA TYR A 324 -7.45 21.75 5.16
C TYR A 324 -6.65 20.46 5.20
N ALA A 325 -6.89 19.63 4.19
CA ALA A 325 -6.03 18.45 3.93
C ALA A 325 -4.60 18.90 3.66
N ASN A 326 -3.63 18.15 4.16
CA ASN A 326 -2.20 18.47 3.96
C ASN A 326 -1.76 18.18 2.52
N ARG A 327 -2.42 17.20 1.87
CA ARG A 327 -2.10 16.75 0.53
C ARG A 327 -3.36 16.43 -0.27
N VAL A 328 -3.31 16.67 -1.57
CA VAL A 328 -4.31 16.21 -2.54
C VAL A 328 -3.65 15.15 -3.43
N LEU A 329 -4.24 13.97 -3.47
CA LEU A 329 -3.88 12.89 -4.38
C LEU A 329 -4.90 12.83 -5.52
N VAL A 330 -4.40 12.83 -6.75
CA VAL A 330 -5.20 12.62 -7.95
C VAL A 330 -4.65 11.41 -8.66
N LEU A 331 -5.49 10.39 -8.88
CA LEU A 331 -5.14 9.23 -9.67
C LEU A 331 -5.76 9.38 -11.06
N ARG A 332 -4.91 9.27 -12.07
CA ARG A 332 -5.31 9.39 -13.48
C ARG A 332 -5.08 8.08 -14.20
N GLU A 333 -5.88 7.84 -15.22
CA GLU A 333 -5.59 6.80 -16.21
C GLU A 333 -4.24 7.08 -16.86
N PRO A 334 -3.43 6.04 -17.18
CA PRO A 334 -2.14 6.22 -17.83
C PRO A 334 -2.30 6.97 -19.17
N ALA A 335 -1.33 7.82 -19.51
CA ALA A 335 -1.37 8.68 -20.70
C ALA A 335 -1.45 7.89 -22.04
N LYS A 336 -1.20 6.59 -22.01
CA LYS A 336 -1.26 5.67 -23.17
C LYS A 336 -2.69 5.27 -23.56
N PHE A 337 -3.68 5.47 -22.67
CA PHE A 337 -5.08 5.29 -23.03
C PHE A 337 -5.51 6.48 -23.89
N GLU A 338 -5.86 6.18 -25.15
CA GLU A 338 -6.28 7.19 -26.12
C GLU A 338 -7.27 8.21 -25.53
N HIS A 339 -6.92 9.49 -25.68
CA HIS A 339 -7.76 10.67 -25.63
C HIS A 339 -8.20 11.26 -24.29
N SER A 340 -8.03 10.66 -23.12
CA SER A 340 -8.30 11.41 -21.90
C SER A 340 -7.56 10.87 -20.68
N ARG A 341 -6.77 11.72 -20.06
CA ARG A 341 -6.29 11.54 -18.69
C ARG A 341 -7.45 11.68 -17.72
N ASN A 342 -8.40 10.73 -17.77
CA ASN A 342 -9.54 10.76 -16.86
C ASN A 342 -9.05 10.65 -15.43
N VAL A 343 -9.63 11.47 -14.57
CA VAL A 343 -9.42 11.38 -13.13
C VAL A 343 -10.29 10.26 -12.61
N VAL A 344 -9.68 9.18 -12.14
CA VAL A 344 -10.37 8.02 -11.54
C VAL A 344 -10.66 8.28 -10.07
N LEU A 345 -9.71 8.92 -9.37
CA LEU A 345 -9.85 9.24 -7.96
C LEU A 345 -9.24 10.61 -7.68
N ARG A 346 -9.96 11.40 -6.87
CA ARG A 346 -9.43 12.60 -6.23
C ARG A 346 -9.62 12.45 -4.73
N ALA A 347 -8.53 12.45 -3.99
CA ALA A 347 -8.53 12.33 -2.55
C ALA A 347 -7.91 13.55 -1.87
N ARG A 348 -8.47 13.90 -0.70
CA ARG A 348 -7.87 14.82 0.25
C ARG A 348 -7.29 14.00 1.38
N GLU A 349 -6.02 14.21 1.66
CA GLU A 349 -5.27 13.43 2.63
C GLU A 349 -4.77 14.33 3.75
N SER A 350 -4.87 13.83 4.97
CA SER A 350 -4.29 14.46 6.15
C SER A 350 -3.50 13.43 6.95
N MET A 351 -2.38 13.87 7.50
CA MET A 351 -1.58 13.09 8.43
C MET A 351 -1.29 13.94 9.65
N ALA A 352 -1.57 13.39 10.82
CA ALA A 352 -1.39 14.07 12.09
C ALA A 352 -0.67 13.15 13.07
N GLN A 353 0.15 13.74 13.92
CA GLN A 353 0.81 13.06 15.01
C GLN A 353 0.34 13.67 16.32
N ALA A 354 -0.11 12.82 17.24
CA ALA A 354 -0.56 13.22 18.55
C ALA A 354 0.12 12.40 19.64
N ARG A 355 0.26 12.97 20.84
CA ARG A 355 0.66 12.23 22.03
C ARG A 355 -0.56 12.00 22.89
N ILE A 356 -0.86 10.75 23.15
CA ILE A 356 -2.04 10.33 23.91
C ILE A 356 -1.58 9.65 25.19
N ALA A 357 -2.21 9.98 26.30
CA ALA A 357 -2.01 9.28 27.57
C ALA A 357 -3.12 8.22 27.72
N CYS A 358 -2.73 6.97 27.83
CA CYS A 358 -3.63 5.83 28.01
C CYS A 358 -3.36 5.13 29.34
N PRO A 359 -4.34 4.47 29.98
CA PRO A 359 -4.08 3.55 31.08
C PRO A 359 -3.08 2.46 30.64
N ASP A 360 -2.21 2.03 31.54
CA ASP A 360 -1.26 0.95 31.22
C ASP A 360 -2.02 -0.35 30.95
N LEU A 361 -2.04 -0.77 29.68
CA LEU A 361 -2.71 -1.99 29.24
C LEU A 361 -2.08 -3.26 29.81
N LEU A 362 -0.81 -3.20 30.24
CA LEU A 362 -0.12 -4.35 30.85
C LEU A 362 -0.46 -4.52 32.32
N ASN A 363 -0.88 -3.44 33.01
CA ASN A 363 -1.26 -3.44 34.41
C ASN A 363 -2.46 -2.51 34.65
N PRO A 364 -3.67 -2.89 34.22
CA PRO A 364 -4.85 -2.02 34.31
C PRO A 364 -5.19 -1.54 35.73
N GLY A 365 -4.73 -2.27 36.77
CA GLY A 365 -4.96 -1.93 38.17
C GLY A 365 -3.88 -1.07 38.82
N SER A 366 -2.78 -0.76 38.13
CA SER A 366 -1.64 -0.03 38.72
C SER A 366 -1.86 1.49 38.78
N GLY A 367 -2.87 2.03 38.08
CA GLY A 367 -3.04 3.46 37.91
C GLY A 367 -1.92 4.13 37.08
N ALA A 368 -0.98 3.36 36.55
CA ALA A 368 0.09 3.87 35.70
C ALA A 368 -0.48 4.31 34.36
N VAL A 369 0.03 5.44 33.86
CA VAL A 369 -0.35 6.02 32.57
C VAL A 369 0.76 5.74 31.58
N GLN A 370 0.44 5.01 30.53
CA GLN A 370 1.32 4.84 29.39
C GLN A 370 1.09 5.97 28.39
N ARG A 371 2.16 6.58 27.92
CA ARG A 371 2.08 7.58 26.85
C ARG A 371 2.40 6.92 25.51
N LEU A 372 1.54 7.23 24.54
CA LEU A 372 1.67 6.72 23.16
C LEU A 372 1.84 7.90 22.21
N VAL A 373 2.61 7.67 21.16
CA VAL A 373 2.67 8.56 19.99
C VAL A 373 1.81 7.96 18.91
N THR A 374 0.71 8.60 18.60
CA THR A 374 -0.25 8.15 17.59
C THR A 374 0.02 8.85 16.28
N LEU A 375 0.17 8.11 15.22
CA LEU A 375 0.20 8.59 13.84
C LEU A 375 -1.16 8.28 13.21
N GLU A 376 -1.91 9.31 12.85
CA GLU A 376 -3.19 9.19 12.17
C GLU A 376 -3.08 9.66 10.73
N TYR A 377 -3.50 8.81 9.81
CA TYR A 377 -3.67 9.13 8.40
C TYR A 377 -5.15 9.03 8.04
N ARG A 378 -5.67 10.05 7.37
CA ARG A 378 -7.05 10.07 6.86
C ARG A 378 -7.04 10.46 5.39
N GLN A 379 -7.83 9.74 4.60
CA GLN A 379 -8.03 10.00 3.17
C GLN A 379 -9.53 10.05 2.89
N ARG A 380 -10.01 11.15 2.36
CA ARG A 380 -11.36 11.28 1.81
C ARG A 380 -11.28 11.30 0.30
N ALA A 381 -11.77 10.26 -0.31
CA ALA A 381 -11.64 10.02 -1.74
C ALA A 381 -13.00 10.15 -2.43
N ARG A 382 -12.98 10.79 -3.59
CA ARG A 382 -14.08 10.82 -4.54
C ARG A 382 -13.65 10.06 -5.78
N LEU A 383 -14.39 8.99 -6.10
CA LEU A 383 -14.13 8.12 -7.24
C LEU A 383 -15.08 8.46 -8.37
N THR A 384 -14.55 8.48 -9.58
CA THR A 384 -15.34 8.68 -10.80
C THR A 384 -15.25 7.40 -11.62
N GLY A 385 -16.36 6.99 -12.23
CA GLY A 385 -16.38 5.79 -13.09
C GLY A 385 -15.47 5.94 -14.30
N LEU A 386 -14.91 4.81 -14.73
CA LEU A 386 -14.11 4.72 -15.95
C LEU A 386 -14.99 4.98 -17.18
N LYS A 387 -14.37 5.43 -18.27
CA LYS A 387 -15.06 5.69 -19.53
C LYS A 387 -14.56 4.75 -20.63
N GLY A 388 -15.43 4.49 -21.63
CA GLY A 388 -15.07 3.67 -22.79
C GLY A 388 -14.91 2.19 -22.45
N SER A 389 -14.11 1.47 -23.22
CA SER A 389 -13.87 0.02 -23.07
C SER A 389 -13.28 -0.38 -21.73
N SER A 390 -12.66 0.55 -21.01
CA SER A 390 -12.11 0.30 -19.67
C SER A 390 -13.21 0.18 -18.59
N ALA A 391 -14.41 0.73 -18.84
CA ALA A 391 -15.50 0.73 -17.86
C ALA A 391 -16.02 -0.68 -17.55
N ASP A 392 -16.03 -1.56 -18.54
CA ASP A 392 -16.53 -2.93 -18.40
C ASP A 392 -15.43 -3.91 -17.95
N ALA A 393 -14.15 -3.52 -18.11
CA ALA A 393 -13.01 -4.38 -17.80
C ALA A 393 -12.60 -4.35 -16.33
N PHE A 394 -12.94 -3.29 -15.58
CA PHE A 394 -12.49 -3.11 -14.21
C PHE A 394 -13.63 -2.71 -13.27
N GLU A 395 -13.78 -3.44 -12.19
CA GLU A 395 -14.81 -3.18 -11.18
C GLU A 395 -14.27 -2.61 -9.88
N ARG A 396 -12.99 -2.74 -9.62
CA ARG A 396 -12.38 -2.35 -8.34
C ARG A 396 -11.10 -1.57 -8.53
N LEU A 397 -10.89 -0.61 -7.67
CA LEU A 397 -9.62 0.08 -7.48
C LEU A 397 -8.91 -0.54 -6.27
N LYS A 398 -7.71 -1.09 -6.49
CA LYS A 398 -6.83 -1.50 -5.41
C LYS A 398 -5.87 -0.38 -5.11
N ILE A 399 -5.91 0.15 -3.89
CA ILE A 399 -4.92 1.09 -3.38
C ILE A 399 -4.03 0.34 -2.40
N VAL A 400 -2.73 0.43 -2.60
CA VAL A 400 -1.71 -0.16 -1.75
C VAL A 400 -0.95 0.96 -1.09
N PHE A 401 -0.94 0.94 0.22
CA PHE A 401 -0.16 1.85 1.04
C PHE A 401 1.02 1.09 1.62
N ARG A 402 2.20 1.68 1.57
CA ARG A 402 3.41 1.16 2.21
C ARG A 402 3.99 2.22 3.10
N TYR A 403 4.20 1.87 4.36
CA TYR A 403 4.83 2.76 5.32
C TYR A 403 6.20 2.21 5.70
N ASP A 404 7.23 3.02 5.48
CA ASP A 404 8.61 2.66 5.80
C ASP A 404 8.91 2.94 7.27
N LEU A 405 9.18 1.88 8.01
CA LEU A 405 9.56 1.91 9.42
C LEU A 405 11.08 2.02 9.63
N ALA A 406 11.90 1.98 8.57
CA ALA A 406 13.37 1.99 8.68
C ALA A 406 13.89 3.16 9.54
N PRO A 407 13.40 4.42 9.43
CA PRO A 407 13.84 5.52 10.29
C PRO A 407 13.53 5.31 11.78
N ILE A 408 12.48 4.51 12.06
CA ILE A 408 12.11 4.13 13.43
C ILE A 408 13.01 3.00 13.92
N LEU A 409 13.15 1.93 13.10
CA LEU A 409 13.91 0.73 13.44
C LEU A 409 15.37 1.02 13.77
N THR A 410 16.01 1.93 13.04
CA THR A 410 17.42 2.32 13.26
C THR A 410 17.67 2.98 14.61
N ARG A 411 16.63 3.52 15.24
CA ARG A 411 16.69 4.21 16.52
C ARG A 411 16.17 3.39 17.69
N LEU A 412 15.74 2.16 17.43
CA LEU A 412 15.36 1.23 18.50
C LEU A 412 16.61 0.70 19.22
N ASP A 413 16.41 0.33 20.47
CA ASP A 413 17.44 -0.34 21.26
C ASP A 413 17.80 -1.70 20.64
N ASP A 414 18.89 -2.31 21.12
CA ASP A 414 19.35 -3.61 20.65
C ASP A 414 18.25 -4.66 20.65
N SER A 415 18.29 -5.56 19.68
CA SER A 415 17.24 -6.56 19.44
C SER A 415 17.10 -7.61 20.56
N ALA A 416 18.09 -7.72 21.43
CA ALA A 416 18.08 -8.62 22.59
C ALA A 416 18.75 -7.97 23.80
N LYS A 417 18.25 -8.34 24.99
CA LYS A 417 18.84 -7.98 26.27
C LYS A 417 19.18 -9.24 27.03
N ARG A 418 20.42 -9.32 27.54
CA ARG A 418 20.85 -10.43 28.36
C ARG A 418 20.23 -10.32 29.74
N VAL A 419 19.51 -11.35 30.16
CA VAL A 419 18.79 -11.41 31.46
C VAL A 419 19.22 -12.64 32.24
N PRO A 420 19.41 -12.52 33.55
CA PRO A 420 19.62 -13.67 34.41
C PRO A 420 18.31 -14.47 34.55
N VAL A 421 18.39 -15.77 34.38
CA VAL A 421 17.27 -16.70 34.57
C VAL A 421 17.66 -17.86 35.48
N PRO A 422 16.73 -18.46 36.24
CA PRO A 422 17.04 -19.62 37.05
C PRO A 422 17.51 -20.80 36.19
N GLY A 423 18.55 -21.50 36.61
CA GLY A 423 19.08 -22.71 35.95
C GLY A 423 19.38 -23.83 36.97
N ALA A 424 19.53 -25.06 36.51
CA ALA A 424 19.88 -26.21 37.32
C ALA A 424 21.33 -26.03 37.85
N GLY A 425 21.45 -25.51 39.06
CA GLY A 425 22.79 -25.25 39.69
C GLY A 425 23.12 -23.77 39.84
N GLY A 426 22.17 -22.83 39.64
CA GLY A 426 22.36 -21.41 39.87
C GLY A 426 21.77 -20.49 38.83
N VAL A 427 22.40 -19.38 38.54
CA VAL A 427 21.96 -18.37 37.59
C VAL A 427 22.60 -18.64 36.21
N ARG A 428 21.78 -18.77 35.17
CA ARG A 428 22.25 -18.72 33.79
C ARG A 428 21.80 -17.41 33.14
N PHE A 429 22.46 -17.00 32.06
CA PHE A 429 22.04 -15.85 31.27
C PHE A 429 21.36 -16.30 30.00
N ALA A 430 20.23 -15.68 29.68
CA ALA A 430 19.49 -15.88 28.43
C ALA A 430 19.33 -14.55 27.70
N ASP A 431 19.37 -14.57 26.37
CA ASP A 431 19.11 -13.41 25.59
C ASP A 431 17.60 -13.26 25.35
N ALA A 432 17.00 -12.28 26.04
CA ALA A 432 15.58 -11.98 25.89
C ALA A 432 15.37 -11.05 24.69
N PRO A 433 14.53 -11.40 23.71
CA PRO A 433 14.27 -10.53 22.57
C PRO A 433 13.55 -9.25 23.03
N ARG A 434 14.05 -8.11 22.57
CA ARG A 434 13.43 -6.80 22.80
C ARG A 434 12.43 -6.54 21.68
N LEU A 435 11.16 -6.58 22.00
CA LEU A 435 10.06 -6.46 21.04
C LEU A 435 9.21 -5.25 21.39
N TYR A 436 8.93 -4.44 20.39
CA TYR A 436 8.01 -3.31 20.45
C TYR A 436 6.70 -3.67 19.76
N ARG A 437 5.58 -3.42 20.41
CA ARG A 437 4.27 -3.67 19.87
C ARG A 437 3.64 -2.36 19.41
N VAL A 438 3.24 -2.31 18.16
CA VAL A 438 2.62 -1.15 17.53
C VAL A 438 1.23 -1.57 17.06
N PRO A 439 0.17 -1.25 17.81
CA PRO A 439 -1.18 -1.42 17.35
C PRO A 439 -1.43 -0.63 16.06
N LEU A 440 -2.15 -1.27 15.13
CA LEU A 440 -2.58 -0.68 13.87
C LEU A 440 -4.08 -0.87 13.74
N THR A 441 -4.82 0.21 13.54
CA THR A 441 -6.25 0.19 13.23
C THR A 441 -6.44 0.79 11.84
N LEU A 442 -7.10 0.05 10.96
CA LEU A 442 -7.47 0.48 9.62
C LEU A 442 -8.98 0.42 9.48
N VAL A 443 -9.59 1.55 9.11
CA VAL A 443 -11.03 1.64 8.82
C VAL A 443 -11.22 2.16 7.41
N VAL A 444 -12.10 1.53 6.67
CA VAL A 444 -12.49 1.95 5.32
C VAL A 444 -14.01 2.04 5.27
N GLU A 445 -14.50 3.21 4.96
CA GLU A 445 -15.91 3.51 4.79
C GLU A 445 -16.21 3.71 3.30
N THR A 446 -17.20 3.01 2.81
CA THR A 446 -17.71 3.12 1.45
C THR A 446 -19.23 3.15 1.48
N PRO A 447 -19.92 3.55 0.42
CA PRO A 447 -21.39 3.46 0.35
C PRO A 447 -21.92 2.04 0.56
N ALA A 448 -21.09 1.02 0.35
CA ALA A 448 -21.45 -0.38 0.56
C ALA A 448 -21.26 -0.86 2.01
N GLY A 449 -20.78 0.01 2.91
CA GLY A 449 -20.56 -0.25 4.33
C GLY A 449 -19.15 0.08 4.80
N ALA A 450 -18.95 0.01 6.11
CA ALA A 450 -17.67 0.22 6.78
C ALA A 450 -17.01 -1.14 7.11
N GLU A 451 -15.70 -1.23 6.91
CA GLU A 451 -14.88 -2.37 7.33
C GLU A 451 -13.73 -1.88 8.21
N ARG A 452 -13.55 -2.54 9.36
CA ARG A 452 -12.46 -2.25 10.30
C ARG A 452 -11.56 -3.47 10.42
N ARG A 453 -10.26 -3.23 10.44
CA ARG A 453 -9.21 -4.23 10.67
C ARG A 453 -8.24 -3.73 11.69
N GLU A 454 -7.90 -4.60 12.62
CA GLU A 454 -6.92 -4.36 13.65
C GLU A 454 -5.80 -5.38 13.55
N ALA A 455 -4.59 -4.94 13.80
CA ALA A 455 -3.41 -5.78 13.83
C ALA A 455 -2.38 -5.19 14.79
N VAL A 456 -1.50 -6.03 15.31
CA VAL A 456 -0.34 -5.59 16.10
C VAL A 456 0.92 -5.91 15.32
N ILE A 457 1.66 -4.87 14.97
CA ILE A 457 2.98 -4.99 14.35
C ILE A 457 4.00 -5.18 15.48
N VAL A 458 4.71 -6.29 15.44
CA VAL A 458 5.79 -6.58 16.41
C VAL A 458 7.12 -6.26 15.75
N LEU A 459 7.83 -5.28 16.31
CA LEU A 459 9.08 -4.74 15.79
C LEU A 459 10.27 -5.06 16.71
N ASN A 460 11.44 -5.15 16.12
CA ASN A 460 12.72 -5.05 16.80
C ASN A 460 13.69 -4.24 15.91
N ARG A 461 14.90 -3.99 16.38
CA ARG A 461 15.92 -3.23 15.62
C ARG A 461 16.26 -3.85 14.25
N ARG A 462 16.05 -5.16 14.06
CA ARG A 462 16.34 -5.87 12.82
C ARG A 462 15.20 -5.77 11.79
N GLY A 463 13.98 -5.39 12.25
CA GLY A 463 12.83 -5.25 11.38
C GLY A 463 11.51 -5.68 11.99
N ILE A 464 10.55 -5.94 11.11
CA ILE A 464 9.23 -6.47 11.45
C ILE A 464 9.39 -7.96 11.78
N ALA A 465 9.24 -8.31 13.06
CA ALA A 465 9.34 -9.70 13.48
C ALA A 465 8.08 -10.50 13.08
N ARG A 466 6.90 -9.91 13.23
CA ARG A 466 5.61 -10.50 12.82
C ARG A 466 4.50 -9.45 12.85
N ILE A 467 3.40 -9.74 12.14
CA ILE A 467 2.13 -9.03 12.22
C ILE A 467 1.10 -10.00 12.78
N ILE A 468 0.45 -9.62 13.87
CA ILE A 468 -0.57 -10.42 14.53
C ILE A 468 -1.92 -9.79 14.20
N PRO A 469 -2.77 -10.43 13.38
CA PRO A 469 -4.12 -9.93 13.19
C PRO A 469 -4.89 -10.06 14.50
N GLU A 470 -5.53 -9.00 14.93
CA GLU A 470 -6.46 -9.07 16.04
C GLU A 470 -7.77 -9.68 15.53
N SER A 471 -8.18 -10.78 16.12
CA SER A 471 -9.45 -11.44 15.79
C SER A 471 -10.57 -10.43 15.99
N ALA A 472 -11.44 -10.27 15.00
CA ALA A 472 -12.50 -9.27 14.99
C ALA A 472 -13.25 -9.26 16.34
N ALA A 473 -12.91 -8.30 17.19
CA ALA A 473 -13.73 -7.95 18.33
C ALA A 473 -15.06 -7.38 17.78
N PRO A 474 -16.20 -7.67 18.42
CA PRO A 474 -17.46 -7.06 18.03
C PRO A 474 -17.28 -5.53 18.00
N PRO A 475 -17.98 -4.81 17.10
CA PRO A 475 -17.82 -3.38 16.96
C PRO A 475 -18.11 -2.72 18.31
N VAL A 476 -17.08 -2.14 18.90
CA VAL A 476 -17.26 -1.23 20.04
C VAL A 476 -18.03 -0.05 19.48
N PRO A 477 -19.16 0.35 20.10
CA PRO A 477 -19.89 1.53 19.66
C PRO A 477 -18.91 2.71 19.66
N MET A 478 -18.82 3.42 18.55
CA MET A 478 -18.05 4.67 18.49
C MET A 478 -18.65 5.60 19.55
N GLU A 479 -17.87 5.92 20.59
CA GLU A 479 -18.20 7.04 21.43
C GLU A 479 -18.20 8.29 20.53
N PRO A 480 -19.23 9.16 20.68
CA PRO A 480 -19.31 10.38 19.89
C PRO A 480 -18.07 11.22 20.15
N ASP A 481 -17.58 11.84 19.10
CA ASP A 481 -16.44 12.74 19.03
C ASP A 481 -16.15 13.40 20.38
N LEU A 482 -15.06 12.98 21.03
CA LEU A 482 -14.44 13.78 22.07
C LEU A 482 -14.06 15.10 21.39
N GLU A 483 -14.87 16.13 21.61
CA GLU A 483 -14.51 17.49 21.31
C GLU A 483 -13.11 17.71 21.90
N LEU A 484 -12.15 17.92 21.00
CA LEU A 484 -10.80 18.32 21.36
C LEU A 484 -10.92 19.57 22.24
N GLU A 485 -10.85 19.38 23.57
CA GLU A 485 -10.74 20.48 24.50
C GLU A 485 -9.61 21.39 24.02
N ARG A 486 -10.01 22.62 23.72
CA ARG A 486 -9.15 23.72 23.31
C ARG A 486 -8.14 23.92 24.41
N GLY A 487 -6.92 23.41 24.21
CA GLY A 487 -5.79 23.69 25.08
C GLY A 487 -5.64 25.20 25.23
N GLY A 488 -5.96 25.68 26.41
CA GLY A 488 -5.78 27.06 26.85
C GLY A 488 -4.33 27.47 26.63
N GLY A 489 -4.16 28.72 26.22
CA GLY A 489 -2.89 29.37 26.03
C GLY A 489 -1.98 29.32 27.29
N PRO A 490 -0.67 29.61 27.14
CA PRO A 490 0.30 29.51 28.19
C PRO A 490 -0.03 30.48 29.33
N GLY A 491 -0.46 29.92 30.44
CA GLY A 491 -0.59 30.67 31.69
C GLY A 491 0.77 31.17 32.14
N LEU A 492 0.86 32.47 32.29
CA LEU A 492 1.98 33.14 32.96
C LEU A 492 2.23 32.50 34.33
N LEU A 493 3.41 31.96 34.55
CA LEU A 493 3.88 31.59 35.87
C LEU A 493 4.10 32.87 36.67
N PRO A 494 3.63 32.95 37.92
CA PRO A 494 4.02 34.03 38.82
C PRO A 494 5.45 33.80 39.32
N GLN A 495 6.29 34.84 39.21
CA GLN A 495 7.58 34.93 39.90
C GLN A 495 7.31 35.08 41.38
N THR A 496 7.84 34.17 42.19
CA THR A 496 8.41 34.42 43.51
C THR A 496 9.49 33.39 43.77
#